data_fcef723860f58c6510adc469d84e1077
#
_entry.id   fcef723860f58c6510adc469d84e1077
#
_cell.length_a   1.000
_cell.length_b   1.000
_cell.length_c   1.000
_cell.angle_alpha   90.00
_cell.angle_beta   90.00
_cell.angle_gamma   90.00
#
_symmetry.space_group_name_H-M   'P 1'
#
loop_
_entity.id
_entity.type
_entity.pdbx_description
1 polymer ?
#
loop_
_entity_poly.entity_id
_entity_poly.type
_entity_poly.pdbx_seq_one_letter_code
_entity_poly.pdbx_strand_id
1 'polypeptide(L)'
;MESLSIYGTPYQFSSSIRQDKLLRDSFNQLTQLTFGFDFSAWHRAGLWTDGYQPHCLIADGQVVANISVNRMTFCWEGHPLSMIQLGTVMTRPDFRGRGLSRYLMERILQVYGGTVDLIYLFANHTVLEFYPKFGFSPVEETLFSREMPAPSGEVPRR
;
A
#
# COMPACT_ATOMS: atom_id res chain seq x y z
N MET A 1 -6.27 2.12 17.98
CA MET A 1 -6.42 0.74 17.47
C MET A 1 -7.84 0.26 17.69
N GLU A 2 -8.42 -0.42 16.73
CA GLU A 2 -9.77 -1.00 16.75
C GLU A 2 -9.67 -2.51 16.87
N SER A 3 -10.36 -3.11 17.85
CA SER A 3 -10.43 -4.57 18.01
C SER A 3 -11.55 -5.14 17.12
N LEU A 4 -11.26 -6.22 16.42
CA LEU A 4 -12.21 -6.87 15.51
C LEU A 4 -11.99 -8.39 15.47
N SER A 5 -12.91 -9.11 14.85
CA SER A 5 -12.81 -10.55 14.65
C SER A 5 -13.01 -10.88 13.17
N ILE A 6 -12.12 -11.70 12.60
CA ILE A 6 -12.23 -12.22 11.24
C ILE A 6 -12.33 -13.75 11.35
N TYR A 7 -13.46 -14.31 10.91
CA TYR A 7 -13.77 -15.74 11.02
C TYR A 7 -13.54 -16.32 12.43
N GLY A 8 -13.91 -15.56 13.47
CA GLY A 8 -13.78 -15.97 14.87
C GLY A 8 -12.39 -15.76 15.49
N THR A 9 -11.40 -15.32 14.69
CA THR A 9 -10.05 -15.02 15.20
C THR A 9 -9.93 -13.52 15.50
N PRO A 10 -9.44 -13.14 16.71
CA PRO A 10 -9.28 -11.74 17.08
C PRO A 10 -8.08 -11.09 16.39
N TYR A 11 -8.26 -9.86 15.96
CA TYR A 11 -7.23 -8.98 15.40
C TYR A 11 -7.42 -7.56 15.90
N GLN A 12 -6.39 -6.74 15.72
CA GLN A 12 -6.49 -5.30 15.86
C GLN A 12 -6.27 -4.65 14.49
N PHE A 13 -6.99 -3.56 14.23
CA PHE A 13 -6.80 -2.74 13.05
C PHE A 13 -6.17 -1.40 13.41
N SER A 14 -5.25 -0.92 12.60
CA SER A 14 -4.71 0.43 12.68
C SER A 14 -4.35 0.96 11.30
N SER A 15 -4.69 2.24 11.05
CA SER A 15 -4.20 3.02 9.90
C SER A 15 -3.23 4.14 10.33
N SER A 16 -2.81 4.15 11.59
CA SER A 16 -1.98 5.21 12.20
C SER A 16 -0.66 4.65 12.75
N ILE A 17 0.02 3.79 11.97
CA ILE A 17 1.25 3.13 12.41
C ILE A 17 2.51 4.00 12.26
N ARG A 18 2.44 5.11 11.51
CA ARG A 18 3.60 5.96 11.20
C ARG A 18 4.32 6.46 12.44
N GLN A 19 3.59 6.86 13.48
CA GLN A 19 4.14 7.40 14.73
C GLN A 19 4.39 6.31 15.78
N ASP A 20 3.83 5.14 15.64
CA ASP A 20 4.07 4.00 16.52
C ASP A 20 5.34 3.26 16.06
N LYS A 21 6.42 3.39 16.83
CA LYS A 21 7.70 2.78 16.46
C LYS A 21 7.61 1.26 16.33
N LEU A 22 6.91 0.58 17.25
CA LEU A 22 6.84 -0.88 17.25
C LEU A 22 6.05 -1.40 16.04
N LEU A 23 4.91 -0.78 15.76
CA LEU A 23 4.10 -1.16 14.59
C LEU A 23 4.77 -0.77 13.28
N ARG A 24 5.46 0.37 13.21
CA ARG A 24 6.22 0.76 12.03
C ARG A 24 7.39 -0.19 11.76
N ASP A 25 8.11 -0.61 12.79
CA ASP A 25 9.20 -1.59 12.65
C ASP A 25 8.65 -2.94 12.19
N SER A 26 7.52 -3.40 12.75
CA SER A 26 6.86 -4.64 12.33
C SER A 26 6.33 -4.56 10.88
N PHE A 27 5.76 -3.42 10.47
CA PHE A 27 5.38 -3.16 9.08
C PHE A 27 6.58 -3.24 8.14
N ASN A 28 7.71 -2.60 8.50
CA ASN A 28 8.94 -2.64 7.72
C ASN A 28 9.51 -4.06 7.61
N GLN A 29 9.45 -4.86 8.67
CA GLN A 29 9.85 -6.28 8.63
C GLN A 29 8.99 -7.08 7.65
N LEU A 30 7.66 -6.88 7.67
CA LEU A 30 6.76 -7.54 6.74
C LEU A 30 7.00 -7.09 5.29
N THR A 31 7.28 -5.80 5.08
CA THR A 31 7.62 -5.25 3.75
C THR A 31 8.93 -5.83 3.24
N GLN A 32 9.96 -5.89 4.09
CA GLN A 32 11.26 -6.50 3.76
C GLN A 32 11.10 -7.97 3.39
N LEU A 33 10.30 -8.72 4.15
CA LEU A 33 10.01 -10.12 3.88
C LEU A 33 9.29 -10.34 2.55
N THR A 34 8.39 -9.42 2.18
CA THR A 34 7.50 -9.60 1.03
C THR A 34 8.12 -9.06 -0.26
N PHE A 35 8.81 -7.92 -0.20
CA PHE A 35 9.24 -7.16 -1.37
C PHE A 35 10.76 -6.89 -1.41
N GLY A 36 11.52 -7.22 -0.35
CA GLY A 36 12.96 -7.02 -0.30
C GLY A 36 13.41 -5.58 -0.02
N PHE A 37 12.51 -4.70 0.41
CA PHE A 37 12.83 -3.33 0.82
C PHE A 37 12.01 -2.91 2.06
N ASP A 38 12.36 -1.76 2.68
CA ASP A 38 11.61 -1.14 3.77
C ASP A 38 11.47 0.38 3.58
N PHE A 39 10.64 0.98 4.40
CA PHE A 39 10.34 2.42 4.38
C PHE A 39 11.15 3.25 5.39
N SER A 40 12.18 2.68 6.04
CA SER A 40 12.93 3.35 7.10
C SER A 40 13.65 4.61 6.62
N ALA A 41 14.27 4.56 5.44
CA ALA A 41 14.93 5.71 4.84
C ALA A 41 13.92 6.81 4.50
N TRP A 42 12.79 6.44 3.92
CA TRP A 42 11.72 7.35 3.54
C TRP A 42 11.10 8.04 4.76
N HIS A 43 10.87 7.26 5.85
CA HIS A 43 10.38 7.79 7.12
C HIS A 43 11.39 8.78 7.75
N ARG A 44 12.69 8.42 7.80
CA ARG A 44 13.74 9.30 8.36
C ARG A 44 13.90 10.60 7.58
N ALA A 45 13.70 10.57 6.27
CA ALA A 45 13.75 11.75 5.41
C ALA A 45 12.49 12.64 5.52
N GLY A 46 11.49 12.28 6.33
CA GLY A 46 10.23 13.03 6.47
C GLY A 46 9.30 12.91 5.26
N LEU A 47 9.58 11.98 4.33
CA LEU A 47 8.81 11.81 3.10
C LEU A 47 7.57 10.92 3.28
N TRP A 48 7.48 10.16 4.36
CA TRP A 48 6.26 9.43 4.71
C TRP A 48 5.23 10.40 5.29
N THR A 49 4.44 11.00 4.42
CA THR A 49 3.41 11.97 4.75
C THR A 49 2.06 11.32 5.05
N ASP A 50 1.03 12.12 5.33
CA ASP A 50 -0.36 11.64 5.52
C ASP A 50 -1.02 11.15 4.23
N GLY A 51 -0.41 11.43 3.07
CA GLY A 51 -0.83 10.87 1.78
C GLY A 51 -0.67 9.35 1.71
N TYR A 52 0.35 8.79 2.40
CA TYR A 52 0.60 7.35 2.44
C TYR A 52 0.13 6.76 3.77
N GLN A 53 -0.92 5.96 3.73
CA GLN A 53 -1.58 5.43 4.91
C GLN A 53 -1.69 3.90 4.86
N PRO A 54 -0.82 3.15 5.56
CA PRO A 54 -0.97 1.71 5.71
C PRO A 54 -2.22 1.35 6.50
N HIS A 55 -3.00 0.40 6.00
CA HIS A 55 -4.13 -0.20 6.69
C HIS A 55 -3.71 -1.59 7.15
N CYS A 56 -3.41 -1.72 8.43
CA CYS A 56 -2.76 -2.91 8.99
C CYS A 56 -3.72 -3.73 9.85
N LEU A 57 -3.65 -5.06 9.72
CA LEU A 57 -4.13 -5.99 10.72
C LEU A 57 -2.96 -6.44 11.59
N ILE A 58 -3.21 -6.48 12.89
CA ILE A 58 -2.21 -6.74 13.92
C ILE A 58 -2.67 -7.95 14.75
N ALA A 59 -1.77 -8.89 14.96
CA ALA A 59 -1.92 -10.00 15.88
C ALA A 59 -0.67 -10.07 16.77
N ASP A 60 -0.85 -10.25 18.07
CA ASP A 60 0.24 -10.32 19.06
C ASP A 60 1.25 -9.17 18.95
N GLY A 61 0.75 -7.94 18.71
CA GLY A 61 1.55 -6.74 18.58
C GLY A 61 2.34 -6.63 17.26
N GLN A 62 2.13 -7.54 16.30
CA GLN A 62 2.82 -7.55 15.02
C GLN A 62 1.86 -7.32 13.84
N VAL A 63 2.30 -6.57 12.83
CA VAL A 63 1.58 -6.41 11.58
C VAL A 63 1.62 -7.73 10.81
N VAL A 64 0.46 -8.32 10.58
CA VAL A 64 0.31 -9.62 9.90
C VAL A 64 -0.30 -9.51 8.50
N ALA A 65 -0.99 -8.41 8.21
CA ALA A 65 -1.46 -8.08 6.87
C ALA A 65 -1.53 -6.56 6.69
N ASN A 66 -1.37 -6.09 5.46
CA ASN A 66 -1.46 -4.69 5.10
C ASN A 66 -1.98 -4.49 3.69
N ILE A 67 -2.73 -3.41 3.49
CA ILE A 67 -2.95 -2.73 2.21
C ILE A 67 -2.72 -1.24 2.47
N SER A 68 -1.75 -0.64 1.78
CA SER A 68 -1.52 0.81 1.91
C SER A 68 -2.37 1.59 0.93
N VAL A 69 -2.96 2.67 1.42
CA VAL A 69 -3.69 3.67 0.63
C VAL A 69 -2.76 4.84 0.39
N ASN A 70 -2.49 5.16 -0.87
CA ASN A 70 -1.72 6.32 -1.27
C ASN A 70 -2.69 7.32 -1.95
N ARG A 71 -2.97 8.43 -1.28
CA ARG A 71 -3.90 9.46 -1.77
C ARG A 71 -3.17 10.47 -2.63
N MET A 72 -3.70 10.72 -3.80
CA MET A 72 -3.12 11.62 -4.79
C MET A 72 -4.20 12.51 -5.42
N THR A 73 -3.79 13.70 -5.83
CA THR A 73 -4.61 14.57 -6.68
C THR A 73 -3.89 14.75 -8.00
N PHE A 74 -4.57 14.44 -9.07
CA PHE A 74 -4.11 14.67 -10.43
C PHE A 74 -4.84 15.87 -11.05
N CYS A 75 -4.26 16.45 -12.08
CA CYS A 75 -4.92 17.44 -12.90
C CYS A 75 -5.10 16.85 -14.31
N TRP A 76 -6.33 16.69 -14.75
CA TRP A 76 -6.67 16.21 -16.08
C TRP A 76 -7.43 17.31 -16.81
N GLU A 77 -6.86 17.83 -17.91
CA GLU A 77 -7.45 18.92 -18.71
C GLU A 77 -7.91 20.13 -17.86
N GLY A 78 -7.13 20.48 -16.82
CA GLY A 78 -7.43 21.58 -15.90
C GLY A 78 -8.38 21.22 -14.76
N HIS A 79 -8.88 19.98 -14.68
CA HIS A 79 -9.78 19.52 -13.63
C HIS A 79 -9.02 18.65 -12.62
N PRO A 80 -9.16 18.91 -11.30
CA PRO A 80 -8.56 18.06 -10.28
C PRO A 80 -9.33 16.73 -10.20
N LEU A 81 -8.58 15.62 -10.18
CA LEU A 81 -9.07 14.28 -9.94
C LEU A 81 -8.46 13.73 -8.64
N SER A 82 -9.30 13.27 -7.73
CA SER A 82 -8.89 12.59 -6.51
C SER A 82 -8.70 11.09 -6.79
N MET A 83 -7.53 10.58 -6.49
CA MET A 83 -7.20 9.19 -6.78
C MET A 83 -6.58 8.49 -5.58
N ILE A 84 -6.80 7.19 -5.50
CA ILE A 84 -6.13 6.31 -4.55
C ILE A 84 -5.38 5.23 -5.32
N GLN A 85 -4.08 5.12 -5.04
CA GLN A 85 -3.30 3.95 -5.40
C GLN A 85 -3.24 2.99 -4.21
N LEU A 86 -3.63 1.74 -4.42
CA LEU A 86 -3.39 0.69 -3.44
C LEU A 86 -2.00 0.08 -3.66
N GLY A 87 -1.25 -0.02 -2.57
CA GLY A 87 0.12 -0.53 -2.61
C GLY A 87 0.44 -1.42 -1.42
N THR A 88 1.62 -2.03 -1.44
CA THR A 88 2.12 -2.92 -0.39
C THR A 88 1.04 -3.88 0.13
N VAL A 89 0.30 -4.52 -0.81
CA VAL A 89 -0.68 -5.55 -0.49
C VAL A 89 0.08 -6.80 -0.06
N MET A 90 0.08 -7.08 1.22
CA MET A 90 0.89 -8.16 1.80
C MET A 90 0.19 -8.84 2.97
N THR A 91 0.45 -10.14 3.10
CA THR A 91 0.03 -10.95 4.25
C THR A 91 1.20 -11.87 4.63
N ARG A 92 1.54 -11.86 5.90
CA ARG A 92 2.58 -12.73 6.46
C ARG A 92 2.30 -14.19 6.09
N PRO A 93 3.29 -14.99 5.65
CA PRO A 93 3.07 -16.32 5.08
C PRO A 93 2.21 -17.24 5.96
N ASP A 94 2.46 -17.27 7.27
CA ASP A 94 1.74 -18.07 8.26
C ASP A 94 0.31 -17.57 8.58
N PHE A 95 -0.08 -16.40 8.04
CA PHE A 95 -1.42 -15.83 8.16
C PHE A 95 -2.21 -15.85 6.84
N ARG A 96 -1.64 -16.41 5.77
CA ARG A 96 -2.32 -16.53 4.48
C ARG A 96 -3.51 -17.51 4.57
N GLY A 97 -4.46 -17.37 3.66
CA GLY A 97 -5.67 -18.21 3.64
C GLY A 97 -6.71 -17.89 4.70
N ARG A 98 -6.49 -16.88 5.56
CA ARG A 98 -7.40 -16.48 6.64
C ARG A 98 -8.31 -15.30 6.29
N GLY A 99 -8.40 -14.91 5.02
CA GLY A 99 -9.27 -13.83 4.54
C GLY A 99 -8.81 -12.41 4.89
N LEU A 100 -7.59 -12.21 5.43
CA LEU A 100 -7.12 -10.90 5.93
C LEU A 100 -7.04 -9.84 4.85
N SER A 101 -6.45 -10.16 3.68
CA SER A 101 -6.38 -9.23 2.55
C SER A 101 -7.76 -8.92 1.97
N ARG A 102 -8.70 -9.89 1.97
CA ARG A 102 -10.09 -9.66 1.58
C ARG A 102 -10.74 -8.64 2.51
N TYR A 103 -10.65 -8.85 3.82
CA TYR A 103 -11.20 -7.94 4.83
C TYR A 103 -10.68 -6.51 4.66
N LEU A 104 -9.36 -6.34 4.48
CA LEU A 104 -8.77 -5.02 4.28
C LEU A 104 -9.24 -4.37 2.99
N MET A 105 -9.34 -5.13 1.88
CA MET A 105 -9.81 -4.63 0.60
C MET A 105 -11.26 -4.15 0.70
N GLU A 106 -12.15 -4.97 1.24
CA GLU A 106 -13.57 -4.63 1.43
C GLU A 106 -13.72 -3.39 2.30
N ARG A 107 -12.96 -3.29 3.40
CA ARG A 107 -12.95 -2.11 4.28
C ARG A 107 -12.49 -0.85 3.57
N ILE A 108 -11.42 -0.92 2.79
CA ILE A 108 -10.91 0.23 2.01
C ILE A 108 -11.94 0.69 0.99
N LEU A 109 -12.54 -0.23 0.23
CA LEU A 109 -13.55 0.09 -0.76
C LEU A 109 -14.82 0.68 -0.10
N GLN A 110 -15.20 0.21 1.06
CA GLN A 110 -16.32 0.79 1.83
C GLN A 110 -16.04 2.23 2.25
N VAL A 111 -14.81 2.54 2.66
CA VAL A 111 -14.43 3.89 3.12
C VAL A 111 -14.23 4.85 1.96
N TYR A 112 -13.60 4.41 0.87
CA TYR A 112 -13.13 5.29 -0.20
C TYR A 112 -13.90 5.18 -1.51
N GLY A 113 -14.60 4.08 -1.77
CA GLY A 113 -15.20 3.77 -3.07
C GLY A 113 -16.26 4.76 -3.58
N GLY A 114 -16.79 5.63 -2.72
CA GLY A 114 -17.72 6.71 -3.14
C GLY A 114 -17.16 8.11 -2.94
N THR A 115 -15.87 8.24 -2.56
CA THR A 115 -15.26 9.51 -2.15
C THR A 115 -14.13 9.98 -3.06
N VAL A 116 -13.71 9.16 -4.00
CA VAL A 116 -12.63 9.44 -4.95
C VAL A 116 -13.06 9.08 -6.37
N ASP A 117 -12.42 9.70 -7.36
CA ASP A 117 -12.73 9.50 -8.78
C ASP A 117 -12.19 8.16 -9.30
N LEU A 118 -11.06 7.69 -8.76
CA LEU A 118 -10.44 6.43 -9.17
C LEU A 118 -9.69 5.76 -8.03
N ILE A 119 -9.83 4.43 -7.93
CA ILE A 119 -8.98 3.55 -7.14
C ILE A 119 -8.27 2.60 -8.10
N TYR A 120 -6.93 2.56 -8.05
CA TYR A 120 -6.13 1.72 -8.93
C TYR A 120 -4.97 1.07 -8.19
N LEU A 121 -4.35 0.10 -8.83
CA LEU A 121 -3.16 -0.60 -8.33
C LEU A 121 -2.35 -1.20 -9.48
N PHE A 122 -1.09 -1.51 -9.20
CA PHE A 122 -0.25 -2.30 -10.06
C PHE A 122 -0.17 -3.72 -9.48
N ALA A 123 -0.80 -4.67 -10.15
CA ALA A 123 -0.91 -6.03 -9.66
C ALA A 123 0.36 -6.85 -9.97
N ASN A 124 0.81 -7.65 -9.01
CA ASN A 124 1.78 -8.69 -9.29
C ASN A 124 1.11 -9.80 -10.12
N HIS A 125 1.82 -10.33 -11.11
CA HIS A 125 1.32 -11.39 -12.00
C HIS A 125 0.81 -12.64 -11.27
N THR A 126 1.28 -12.90 -10.06
CA THR A 126 0.86 -14.07 -9.26
C THR A 126 -0.50 -13.94 -8.59
N VAL A 127 -1.10 -12.75 -8.59
CA VAL A 127 -2.36 -12.44 -7.87
C VAL A 127 -3.40 -11.73 -8.72
N LEU A 128 -3.32 -11.84 -10.04
CA LEU A 128 -4.23 -11.18 -10.98
C LEU A 128 -5.70 -11.55 -10.74
N GLU A 129 -5.97 -12.82 -10.37
CA GLU A 129 -7.31 -13.33 -10.07
C GLU A 129 -7.92 -12.81 -8.75
N PHE A 130 -7.13 -12.08 -7.94
CA PHE A 130 -7.60 -11.58 -6.64
C PHE A 130 -8.45 -10.32 -6.80
N TYR A 131 -7.98 -9.34 -7.56
CA TYR A 131 -8.57 -8.00 -7.64
C TYR A 131 -9.91 -7.93 -8.38
N PRO A 132 -10.19 -8.70 -9.43
CA PRO A 132 -11.49 -8.71 -10.08
C PRO A 132 -12.66 -9.09 -9.14
N LYS A 133 -12.38 -9.83 -8.07
CA LYS A 133 -13.38 -10.20 -7.03
C LYS A 133 -13.91 -9.00 -6.25
N PHE A 134 -13.28 -7.84 -6.40
CA PHE A 134 -13.62 -6.58 -5.74
C PHE A 134 -14.04 -5.49 -6.75
N GLY A 135 -14.28 -5.87 -8.02
CA GLY A 135 -14.74 -4.93 -9.04
C GLY A 135 -13.61 -4.21 -9.80
N PHE A 136 -12.34 -4.60 -9.60
CA PHE A 136 -11.24 -4.07 -10.43
C PHE A 136 -11.25 -4.72 -11.81
N SER A 137 -11.06 -3.89 -12.83
CA SER A 137 -10.87 -4.35 -14.21
C SER A 137 -9.42 -4.16 -14.61
N PRO A 138 -8.78 -5.15 -15.27
CA PRO A 138 -7.44 -4.99 -15.81
C PRO A 138 -7.45 -3.97 -16.96
N VAL A 139 -6.41 -3.16 -17.04
CA VAL A 139 -6.14 -2.24 -18.14
C VAL A 139 -4.73 -2.47 -18.64
N GLU A 140 -4.52 -2.26 -19.95
CA GLU A 140 -3.18 -2.32 -20.53
C GLU A 140 -2.34 -1.14 -20.07
N GLU A 141 -1.11 -1.42 -19.63
CA GLU A 141 -0.14 -0.41 -19.27
C GLU A 141 0.78 -0.13 -20.46
N THR A 142 0.95 1.14 -20.81
CA THR A 142 1.94 1.57 -21.81
C THR A 142 3.13 2.19 -21.11
N LEU A 143 4.30 1.54 -21.22
CA LEU A 143 5.56 2.08 -20.71
C LEU A 143 6.25 2.90 -21.80
N PHE A 144 6.50 4.16 -21.50
CA PHE A 144 7.32 5.04 -22.35
C PHE A 144 8.75 5.04 -21.79
N SER A 145 9.72 4.66 -22.60
CA SER A 145 11.15 4.73 -22.25
C SER A 145 11.91 5.64 -23.22
N ARG A 146 12.91 6.34 -22.71
CA ARG A 146 13.84 7.14 -23.49
C ARG A 146 15.26 6.83 -23.03
N GLU A 147 16.12 6.48 -23.97
CA GLU A 147 17.55 6.41 -23.70
C GLU A 147 18.07 7.81 -23.35
N MET A 148 18.68 7.94 -22.19
CA MET A 148 19.35 9.14 -21.78
C MET A 148 20.82 9.03 -22.15
N PRO A 149 21.42 10.02 -22.86
CA PRO A 149 22.86 10.02 -23.08
C PRO A 149 23.57 10.03 -21.71
N ALA A 150 24.67 9.29 -21.63
CA ALA A 150 25.50 9.32 -20.42
C ALA A 150 25.87 10.79 -20.09
N PRO A 151 25.84 11.21 -18.82
CA PRO A 151 26.21 12.56 -18.46
C PRO A 151 27.65 12.84 -18.93
N SER A 152 27.77 13.77 -19.86
CA SER A 152 29.08 14.26 -20.31
C SER A 152 29.55 15.29 -19.29
N GLY A 153 30.41 14.89 -18.36
CA GLY A 153 31.05 15.81 -17.44
C GLY A 153 31.15 15.28 -16.02
N GLU A 154 32.23 15.61 -15.37
CA GLU A 154 32.46 15.34 -13.94
C GLU A 154 31.39 16.04 -13.10
N VAL A 155 30.69 15.28 -12.27
CA VAL A 155 29.80 15.84 -11.25
C VAL A 155 30.68 16.61 -10.24
N PRO A 156 30.50 17.93 -10.05
CA PRO A 156 31.25 18.64 -9.02
C PRO A 156 30.96 18.00 -7.65
N ARG A 157 31.98 17.46 -7.00
CA ARG A 157 31.87 17.01 -5.60
C ARG A 157 31.64 18.25 -4.74
N ARG A 158 30.51 18.37 -4.12
CA ARG A 158 30.23 19.29 -3.01
C ARG A 158 30.52 18.61 -1.68
#